data_f481d73cf8d492047b3688ff381b7615
#
_entry.id   f481d73cf8d492047b3688ff381b7615
#
_cell.length_a   1.000
_cell.length_b   1.000
_cell.length_c   1.000
_cell.angle_alpha   90.00
_cell.angle_beta   90.00
_cell.angle_gamma   90.00
#
_symmetry.space_group_name_H-M   'P 1'
#
loop_
_entity.id
_entity.type
_entity.pdbx_description
1 polymer ?
#
loop_
_entity_poly.entity_id
_entity_poly.type
_entity_poly.pdbx_seq_one_letter_code
_entity_poly.pdbx_strand_id
1 'polypeptide(L)'
;ELFGKLYNKALDSDKDCGGLLAYNYFSGEPVTGTNEGRPLFVRKPDAHFNLANFMRTHLYASLATLKIGLDILLKEEKVKVDRIYGHGGLFKTKGVGQGILAAAMDAPVAVMETAGEGGPWGMALLASYMLQKADGESLEQYLSEKVFGGESGSVMEPDPADVAGFDAYIKAYKAALATEKEAARTMPL
;
A
#
# COMPACT_ATOMS: atom_id res chain seq x y z
N GLU A 1 14.97 -8.82 -10.81
CA GLU A 1 14.56 -8.59 -12.22
C GLU A 1 13.12 -9.07 -12.49
N LEU A 2 12.72 -10.29 -12.10
CA LEU A 2 11.38 -10.83 -12.32
C LEU A 2 10.28 -9.99 -11.67
N PHE A 3 10.41 -9.68 -10.39
CA PHE A 3 9.42 -8.84 -9.68
C PHE A 3 9.20 -7.49 -10.36
N GLY A 4 10.28 -6.83 -10.80
CA GLY A 4 10.15 -5.56 -11.51
C GLY A 4 9.35 -5.69 -12.81
N LYS A 5 9.55 -6.76 -13.58
CA LYS A 5 8.77 -7.02 -14.81
C LYS A 5 7.29 -7.25 -14.49
N LEU A 6 6.99 -8.05 -13.48
CA LEU A 6 5.61 -8.34 -13.07
C LEU A 6 4.90 -7.10 -12.51
N TYR A 7 5.58 -6.32 -11.67
CA TYR A 7 5.01 -5.09 -11.12
C TYR A 7 4.74 -4.05 -12.21
N ASN A 8 5.69 -3.84 -13.14
CA ASN A 8 5.46 -2.94 -14.28
C ASN A 8 4.31 -3.45 -15.16
N LYS A 9 4.13 -4.78 -15.31
CA LYS A 9 3.00 -5.33 -16.07
C LYS A 9 1.64 -4.92 -15.50
N ALA A 10 1.53 -4.71 -14.18
CA ALA A 10 0.31 -4.20 -13.56
C ALA A 10 -0.12 -2.81 -14.06
N LEU A 11 0.80 -2.01 -14.62
CA LEU A 11 0.47 -0.69 -15.17
C LEU A 11 -0.34 -0.75 -16.46
N ASP A 12 -0.26 -1.86 -17.20
CA ASP A 12 -1.00 -2.11 -18.45
C ASP A 12 -2.43 -2.63 -18.21
N SER A 13 -2.88 -2.70 -16.98
CA SER A 13 -4.17 -3.31 -16.60
C SER A 13 -5.34 -2.34 -16.71
N ASP A 14 -6.55 -2.89 -16.68
CA ASP A 14 -7.75 -2.14 -16.38
C ASP A 14 -7.62 -1.51 -14.99
N LYS A 15 -8.07 -0.26 -14.83
CA LYS A 15 -7.84 0.50 -13.59
C LYS A 15 -8.59 -0.06 -12.38
N ASP A 16 -9.68 -0.79 -12.60
CA ASP A 16 -10.48 -1.51 -11.59
C ASP A 16 -10.13 -2.99 -11.45
N CYS A 17 -9.01 -3.44 -12.01
CA CYS A 17 -8.58 -4.84 -12.08
C CYS A 17 -9.46 -5.74 -12.95
N GLY A 18 -10.30 -5.20 -13.83
CA GLY A 18 -11.13 -5.99 -14.77
C GLY A 18 -12.11 -6.95 -14.08
N GLY A 19 -12.60 -6.61 -12.89
CA GLY A 19 -13.54 -7.45 -12.13
C GLY A 19 -12.91 -8.60 -11.35
N LEU A 20 -11.59 -8.58 -11.16
CA LEU A 20 -10.85 -9.54 -10.32
C LEU A 20 -10.77 -9.05 -8.88
N LEU A 21 -10.82 -9.97 -7.90
CA LEU A 21 -10.62 -9.70 -6.49
C LEU A 21 -9.63 -10.69 -5.88
N ALA A 22 -8.86 -10.25 -4.90
CA ALA A 22 -8.02 -11.12 -4.09
C ALA A 22 -8.11 -10.72 -2.62
N TYR A 23 -8.18 -11.72 -1.75
CA TYR A 23 -8.03 -11.59 -0.30
C TYR A 23 -6.76 -12.32 0.09
N ASN A 24 -5.76 -11.58 0.57
CA ASN A 24 -4.45 -12.13 0.86
C ASN A 24 -4.28 -12.38 2.38
N TYR A 25 -5.33 -12.82 3.05
CA TYR A 25 -5.34 -13.06 4.49
C TYR A 25 -4.76 -14.43 4.82
N PHE A 26 -3.53 -14.47 5.29
CA PHE A 26 -2.89 -15.67 5.83
C PHE A 26 -3.26 -15.93 7.30
N SER A 27 -3.78 -14.91 7.98
CA SER A 27 -4.25 -14.95 9.35
C SER A 27 -5.47 -14.04 9.50
N GLY A 28 -5.90 -13.76 10.72
CA GLY A 28 -6.96 -12.80 10.96
C GLY A 28 -6.61 -11.39 10.52
N GLU A 29 -7.63 -10.61 10.16
CA GLU A 29 -7.53 -9.21 9.78
C GLU A 29 -8.53 -8.36 10.59
N PRO A 30 -8.07 -7.71 11.67
CA PRO A 30 -8.94 -6.98 12.59
C PRO A 30 -9.74 -5.86 11.93
N VAL A 31 -9.16 -5.14 10.96
CA VAL A 31 -9.81 -4.03 10.25
C VAL A 31 -11.09 -4.47 9.54
N THR A 32 -11.14 -5.71 9.07
CA THR A 32 -12.32 -6.29 8.40
C THR A 32 -13.12 -7.23 9.30
N GLY A 33 -12.74 -7.38 10.56
CA GLY A 33 -13.39 -8.28 11.50
C GLY A 33 -13.31 -9.74 11.08
N THR A 34 -12.16 -10.15 10.54
CA THR A 34 -11.87 -11.52 10.12
C THR A 34 -10.92 -12.15 11.13
N ASN A 35 -11.34 -13.21 11.83
CA ASN A 35 -10.53 -13.88 12.86
C ASN A 35 -9.47 -14.82 12.28
N GLU A 36 -9.78 -15.45 11.16
CA GLU A 36 -8.90 -16.34 10.41
C GLU A 36 -8.98 -16.00 8.93
N GLY A 37 -7.87 -16.13 8.22
CA GLY A 37 -7.80 -15.86 6.79
C GLY A 37 -7.76 -17.12 5.95
N ARG A 38 -8.26 -17.01 4.73
CA ARG A 38 -8.07 -17.99 3.65
C ARG A 38 -7.72 -17.23 2.39
N PRO A 39 -6.47 -17.31 1.91
CA PRO A 39 -6.11 -16.60 0.68
C PRO A 39 -7.01 -17.02 -0.47
N LEU A 40 -7.77 -16.07 -1.00
CA LEU A 40 -8.71 -16.30 -2.09
C LEU A 40 -8.40 -15.42 -3.29
N PHE A 41 -8.56 -16.00 -4.47
CA PHE A 41 -8.66 -15.26 -5.72
C PHE A 41 -10.02 -15.53 -6.36
N VAL A 42 -10.78 -14.46 -6.57
CA VAL A 42 -12.18 -14.52 -7.00
C VAL A 42 -12.37 -13.73 -8.29
N ARG A 43 -13.14 -14.26 -9.21
CA ARG A 43 -13.51 -13.58 -10.45
C ARG A 43 -14.96 -13.88 -10.84
N LYS A 44 -15.58 -12.90 -11.50
CA LYS A 44 -16.85 -13.12 -12.17
C LYS A 44 -16.63 -13.89 -13.49
N PRO A 45 -17.66 -14.56 -14.04
CA PRO A 45 -17.56 -15.23 -15.33
C PRO A 45 -17.16 -14.32 -16.49
N ASP A 46 -17.55 -13.05 -16.43
CA ASP A 46 -17.30 -11.98 -17.40
C ASP A 46 -16.08 -11.13 -17.08
N ALA A 47 -15.30 -11.50 -16.05
CA ALA A 47 -14.10 -10.75 -15.66
C ALA A 47 -13.01 -10.82 -16.73
N HIS A 48 -12.34 -9.71 -16.96
CA HIS A 48 -11.22 -9.58 -17.89
C HIS A 48 -9.93 -10.15 -17.27
N PHE A 49 -9.77 -11.48 -17.31
CA PHE A 49 -8.64 -12.17 -16.71
C PHE A 49 -7.42 -12.20 -17.64
N ASN A 50 -6.40 -11.44 -17.30
CA ASN A 50 -5.08 -11.43 -17.92
C ASN A 50 -3.99 -11.18 -16.89
N LEU A 51 -2.71 -11.30 -17.27
CA LEU A 51 -1.59 -11.13 -16.35
C LEU A 51 -1.51 -9.72 -15.74
N ALA A 52 -1.83 -8.69 -16.51
CA ALA A 52 -1.79 -7.31 -16.02
C ALA A 52 -2.84 -7.07 -14.91
N ASN A 53 -4.08 -7.48 -15.17
CA ASN A 53 -5.16 -7.40 -14.18
C ASN A 53 -4.89 -8.28 -12.96
N PHE A 54 -4.35 -9.48 -13.13
CA PHE A 54 -3.94 -10.36 -12.03
C PHE A 54 -2.90 -9.67 -11.13
N MET A 55 -1.86 -9.08 -11.71
CA MET A 55 -0.82 -8.39 -10.95
C MET A 55 -1.35 -7.15 -10.23
N ARG A 56 -2.16 -6.32 -10.90
CA ARG A 56 -2.77 -5.16 -10.26
C ARG A 56 -3.68 -5.57 -9.10
N THR A 57 -4.47 -6.64 -9.27
CA THR A 57 -5.35 -7.15 -8.22
C THR A 57 -4.59 -7.48 -6.94
N HIS A 58 -3.43 -8.13 -7.03
CA HIS A 58 -2.62 -8.43 -5.86
C HIS A 58 -1.96 -7.20 -5.25
N LEU A 59 -1.55 -6.22 -6.06
CA LEU A 59 -1.04 -4.95 -5.55
C LEU A 59 -2.15 -4.16 -4.83
N TYR A 60 -3.36 -4.12 -5.38
CA TYR A 60 -4.51 -3.46 -4.75
C TYR A 60 -4.94 -4.18 -3.48
N ALA A 61 -4.99 -5.52 -3.48
CA ALA A 61 -5.32 -6.31 -2.31
C ALA A 61 -4.36 -6.06 -1.14
N SER A 62 -3.06 -5.84 -1.42
CA SER A 62 -2.06 -5.53 -0.39
C SER A 62 -2.29 -4.18 0.31
N LEU A 63 -3.04 -3.28 -0.31
CA LEU A 63 -3.37 -1.95 0.22
C LEU A 63 -4.83 -1.83 0.69
N ALA A 64 -5.67 -2.84 0.43
CA ALA A 64 -7.10 -2.76 0.69
C ALA A 64 -7.43 -2.53 2.17
N THR A 65 -6.81 -3.27 3.08
CA THR A 65 -7.03 -3.09 4.53
C THR A 65 -6.43 -1.80 5.05
N LEU A 66 -5.27 -1.38 4.53
CA LEU A 66 -4.69 -0.08 4.83
C LEU A 66 -5.67 1.04 4.44
N LYS A 67 -6.25 0.97 3.23
CA LYS A 67 -7.27 1.95 2.78
C LYS A 67 -8.48 1.96 3.69
N ILE A 68 -9.01 0.79 4.06
CA ILE A 68 -10.17 0.68 4.94
C ILE A 68 -9.88 1.33 6.30
N GLY A 69 -8.72 1.07 6.88
CA GLY A 69 -8.31 1.66 8.16
C GLY A 69 -8.06 3.16 8.07
N LEU A 70 -7.38 3.62 7.02
CA LEU A 70 -7.11 5.05 6.83
C LEU A 70 -8.36 5.86 6.47
N ASP A 71 -9.36 5.27 5.84
CA ASP A 71 -10.64 5.96 5.60
C ASP A 71 -11.30 6.45 6.89
N ILE A 72 -11.08 5.78 8.03
CA ILE A 72 -11.52 6.26 9.35
C ILE A 72 -10.86 7.62 9.64
N LEU A 73 -9.55 7.72 9.52
CA LEU A 73 -8.83 8.98 9.77
C LEU A 73 -9.19 10.07 8.76
N LEU A 74 -9.23 9.73 7.47
CA LEU A 74 -9.39 10.70 6.40
C LEU A 74 -10.84 11.16 6.22
N LYS A 75 -11.82 10.25 6.37
CA LYS A 75 -13.24 10.53 6.07
C LYS A 75 -14.08 10.78 7.33
N GLU A 76 -13.84 10.02 8.41
CA GLU A 76 -14.62 10.15 9.65
C GLU A 76 -14.00 11.21 10.55
N GLU A 77 -12.70 11.11 10.86
CA GLU A 77 -11.99 12.06 11.70
C GLU A 77 -11.51 13.30 10.95
N LYS A 78 -11.61 13.32 9.61
CA LYS A 78 -11.26 14.45 8.72
C LYS A 78 -9.83 14.97 8.92
N VAL A 79 -8.91 14.09 9.23
CA VAL A 79 -7.48 14.43 9.32
C VAL A 79 -6.99 14.82 7.92
N LYS A 80 -6.34 15.99 7.84
CA LYS A 80 -5.68 16.42 6.59
C LYS A 80 -4.32 15.77 6.49
N VAL A 81 -4.07 15.14 5.34
CA VAL A 81 -2.79 14.54 5.00
C VAL A 81 -2.21 15.27 3.81
N ASP A 82 -1.11 15.99 4.01
CA ASP A 82 -0.44 16.71 2.94
C ASP A 82 0.39 15.77 2.06
N ARG A 83 0.97 14.71 2.67
CA ARG A 83 1.83 13.76 1.97
C ARG A 83 1.96 12.46 2.76
N ILE A 84 2.09 11.35 2.03
CA ILE A 84 2.38 10.02 2.57
C ILE A 84 3.80 9.63 2.20
N TYR A 85 4.55 9.05 3.14
CA TYR A 85 5.88 8.52 2.87
C TYR A 85 5.84 7.00 2.75
N GLY A 86 6.26 6.51 1.59
CA GLY A 86 6.32 5.07 1.28
C GLY A 86 7.69 4.48 1.60
N HIS A 87 7.73 3.38 2.39
CA HIS A 87 8.93 2.62 2.71
C HIS A 87 8.71 1.12 2.55
N GLY A 88 9.77 0.40 2.24
CA GLY A 88 9.78 -1.05 2.16
C GLY A 88 9.81 -1.63 0.76
N GLY A 89 9.67 -2.96 0.67
CA GLY A 89 9.88 -3.72 -0.56
C GLY A 89 8.96 -3.36 -1.73
N LEU A 90 7.74 -2.90 -1.45
CA LEU A 90 6.79 -2.46 -2.47
C LEU A 90 7.36 -1.33 -3.34
N PHE A 91 8.19 -0.46 -2.75
CA PHE A 91 8.75 0.72 -3.42
C PHE A 91 10.09 0.46 -4.14
N LYS A 92 10.64 -0.77 -4.06
CA LYS A 92 11.86 -1.15 -4.80
C LYS A 92 11.66 -1.12 -6.31
N THR A 93 10.43 -1.34 -6.80
CA THR A 93 10.09 -1.13 -8.22
C THR A 93 9.64 0.30 -8.41
N LYS A 94 10.53 1.12 -8.98
CA LYS A 94 10.33 2.56 -9.13
C LYS A 94 8.98 2.88 -9.79
N GLY A 95 8.22 3.76 -9.18
CA GLY A 95 6.96 4.31 -9.68
C GLY A 95 5.73 3.42 -9.46
N VAL A 96 5.86 2.08 -9.45
CA VAL A 96 4.69 1.19 -9.41
C VAL A 96 4.00 1.24 -8.04
N GLY A 97 4.69 0.83 -6.98
CA GLY A 97 4.11 0.85 -5.63
C GLY A 97 3.71 2.26 -5.19
N GLN A 98 4.51 3.26 -5.59
CA GLN A 98 4.27 4.66 -5.29
C GLN A 98 2.97 5.17 -5.94
N GLY A 99 2.78 4.92 -7.25
CA GLY A 99 1.58 5.34 -7.97
C GLY A 99 0.32 4.61 -7.47
N ILE A 100 0.43 3.32 -7.20
CA ILE A 100 -0.69 2.53 -6.66
C ILE A 100 -1.08 3.01 -5.25
N LEU A 101 -0.12 3.33 -4.38
CA LEU A 101 -0.41 3.89 -3.06
C LEU A 101 -1.00 5.30 -3.18
N ALA A 102 -0.49 6.15 -4.07
CA ALA A 102 -1.06 7.48 -4.31
C ALA A 102 -2.52 7.39 -4.77
N ALA A 103 -2.83 6.48 -5.69
CA ALA A 103 -4.19 6.22 -6.13
C ALA A 103 -5.10 5.70 -5.01
N ALA A 104 -4.59 4.74 -4.21
CA ALA A 104 -5.36 4.17 -3.11
C ALA A 104 -5.72 5.20 -2.05
N MET A 105 -4.83 6.15 -1.77
CA MET A 105 -5.00 7.15 -0.69
C MET A 105 -5.55 8.49 -1.18
N ASP A 106 -5.62 8.69 -2.49
CA ASP A 106 -5.95 9.98 -3.12
C ASP A 106 -5.11 11.12 -2.51
N ALA A 107 -3.81 10.87 -2.38
CA ALA A 107 -2.86 11.79 -1.76
C ALA A 107 -1.46 11.63 -2.37
N PRO A 108 -0.64 12.70 -2.36
CA PRO A 108 0.74 12.63 -2.82
C PRO A 108 1.56 11.62 -2.02
N VAL A 109 2.33 10.78 -2.70
CA VAL A 109 3.25 9.81 -2.06
C VAL A 109 4.68 10.17 -2.37
N ALA A 110 5.49 10.34 -1.32
CA ALA A 110 6.93 10.51 -1.42
C ALA A 110 7.64 9.18 -1.14
N VAL A 111 8.67 8.90 -1.91
CA VAL A 111 9.56 7.76 -1.71
C VAL A 111 11.00 8.26 -1.74
N MET A 112 11.70 8.10 -0.62
CA MET A 112 13.11 8.48 -0.48
C MET A 112 14.01 7.45 -1.16
N GLU A 113 15.22 7.82 -1.53
CA GLU A 113 16.19 6.90 -2.14
C GLU A 113 16.50 5.69 -1.23
N THR A 114 16.46 5.89 0.07
CA THR A 114 16.66 4.88 1.13
C THR A 114 15.42 4.05 1.45
N ALA A 115 14.28 4.30 0.80
CA ALA A 115 12.99 3.70 1.14
C ALA A 115 12.94 2.17 1.06
N GLY A 116 13.82 1.54 0.26
CA GLY A 116 13.86 0.09 0.12
C GLY A 116 14.19 -0.68 1.40
N GLU A 117 14.82 -0.03 2.39
CA GLU A 117 15.31 -0.62 3.64
C GLU A 117 14.78 0.12 4.89
N GLY A 118 13.55 0.61 4.84
CA GLY A 118 12.97 1.53 5.82
C GLY A 118 13.13 1.13 7.29
N GLY A 119 12.88 -0.13 7.66
CA GLY A 119 13.02 -0.61 9.04
C GLY A 119 14.46 -0.58 9.55
N PRO A 120 15.41 -1.29 8.92
CA PRO A 120 16.82 -1.24 9.31
C PRO A 120 17.41 0.16 9.26
N TRP A 121 17.05 0.96 8.26
CA TRP A 121 17.46 2.35 8.15
C TRP A 121 16.99 3.20 9.33
N GLY A 122 15.71 3.11 9.71
CA GLY A 122 15.16 3.83 10.86
C GLY A 122 15.86 3.47 12.18
N MET A 123 16.16 2.19 12.39
CA MET A 123 16.92 1.75 13.56
C MET A 123 18.35 2.31 13.57
N ALA A 124 19.02 2.33 12.42
CA ALA A 124 20.35 2.92 12.28
C ALA A 124 20.34 4.42 12.56
N LEU A 125 19.32 5.15 12.12
CA LEU A 125 19.16 6.58 12.42
C LEU A 125 18.97 6.85 13.89
N LEU A 126 18.17 6.05 14.61
CA LEU A 126 18.00 6.19 16.06
C LEU A 126 19.32 5.93 16.80
N ALA A 127 20.06 4.91 16.40
CA ALA A 127 21.38 4.63 16.98
C ALA A 127 22.36 5.78 16.70
N SER A 128 22.38 6.32 15.49
CA SER A 128 23.21 7.46 15.10
C SER A 128 22.84 8.71 15.93
N TYR A 129 21.55 9.00 16.06
CA TYR A 129 21.07 10.10 16.91
C TYR A 129 21.57 9.96 18.34
N MET A 130 21.44 8.77 18.96
CA MET A 130 21.90 8.54 20.32
C MET A 130 23.41 8.86 20.52
N LEU A 131 24.23 8.59 19.50
CA LEU A 131 25.68 8.74 19.56
C LEU A 131 26.17 10.15 19.13
N GLN A 132 25.44 10.84 18.26
CA GLN A 132 25.93 12.01 17.54
C GLN A 132 25.10 13.29 17.77
N LYS A 133 24.01 13.22 18.54
CA LYS A 133 23.21 14.41 18.83
C LYS A 133 24.02 15.43 19.63
N ALA A 134 23.82 16.71 19.35
CA ALA A 134 24.32 17.81 20.19
C ALA A 134 23.50 17.93 21.49
N ASP A 135 24.07 18.60 22.49
CA ASP A 135 23.35 18.87 23.73
C ASP A 135 22.08 19.68 23.46
N GLY A 136 20.94 19.15 23.89
CA GLY A 136 19.62 19.76 23.68
C GLY A 136 19.03 19.60 22.29
N GLU A 137 19.71 18.93 21.34
CA GLU A 137 19.21 18.67 19.99
C GLU A 137 18.08 17.63 20.04
N SER A 138 16.91 17.98 19.50
CA SER A 138 15.79 17.04 19.37
C SER A 138 16.02 16.07 18.21
N LEU A 139 15.32 14.92 18.24
CA LEU A 139 15.34 13.96 17.12
C LEU A 139 14.84 14.61 15.82
N GLU A 140 13.82 15.45 15.92
CA GLU A 140 13.25 16.16 14.76
C GLU A 140 14.29 17.08 14.12
N GLN A 141 15.02 17.88 14.92
CA GLN A 141 16.08 18.73 14.43
C GLN A 141 17.21 17.92 13.79
N TYR A 142 17.66 16.87 14.48
CA TYR A 142 18.69 15.97 13.94
C TYR A 142 18.31 15.38 12.59
N LEU A 143 17.09 14.88 12.48
CA LEU A 143 16.60 14.28 11.23
C LEU A 143 16.47 15.32 10.11
N SER A 144 15.87 16.49 10.39
CA SER A 144 15.64 17.51 9.37
C SER A 144 16.94 18.16 8.88
N GLU A 145 17.91 18.39 9.75
CA GLU A 145 19.12 19.13 9.40
C GLU A 145 20.27 18.24 8.97
N LYS A 146 20.48 17.09 9.64
CA LYS A 146 21.65 16.24 9.41
C LYS A 146 21.39 15.02 8.54
N VAL A 147 20.14 14.56 8.47
CA VAL A 147 19.80 13.34 7.71
C VAL A 147 19.08 13.69 6.41
N PHE A 148 17.98 14.41 6.48
CA PHE A 148 17.12 14.68 5.35
C PHE A 148 17.31 16.06 4.69
N GLY A 149 18.19 16.89 5.24
CA GLY A 149 18.42 18.26 4.75
C GLY A 149 18.95 18.35 3.30
N GLY A 150 19.41 17.26 2.71
CA GLY A 150 19.89 17.18 1.32
C GLY A 150 19.33 15.99 0.53
N GLU A 151 18.40 15.22 1.11
CA GLU A 151 17.89 14.03 0.43
C GLU A 151 16.92 14.37 -0.72
N SER A 152 17.22 13.77 -1.87
CA SER A 152 16.32 13.73 -3.04
C SER A 152 15.41 12.50 -2.90
N GLY A 153 14.13 12.75 -2.91
CA GLY A 153 13.09 11.72 -3.04
C GLY A 153 12.25 11.99 -4.29
N SER A 154 11.50 10.99 -4.73
CA SER A 154 10.46 11.21 -5.74
C SER A 154 9.13 11.46 -5.05
N VAL A 155 8.35 12.40 -5.57
CA VAL A 155 6.94 12.60 -5.18
C VAL A 155 6.08 12.25 -6.37
N MET A 156 5.00 11.52 -6.15
CA MET A 156 4.03 11.17 -7.17
C MET A 156 2.63 11.60 -6.72
N GLU A 157 2.01 12.41 -7.54
CA GLU A 157 0.61 12.82 -7.36
C GLU A 157 -0.33 11.67 -7.76
N PRO A 158 -1.52 11.57 -7.15
CA PRO A 158 -2.51 10.60 -7.54
C PRO A 158 -3.02 10.85 -8.96
N ASP A 159 -3.02 9.82 -9.81
CA ASP A 159 -3.66 9.88 -11.12
C ASP A 159 -5.18 9.69 -10.95
N PRO A 160 -6.04 10.60 -11.45
CA PRO A 160 -7.50 10.53 -11.23
C PRO A 160 -8.14 9.24 -11.77
N ALA A 161 -7.62 8.66 -12.85
CA ALA A 161 -8.15 7.42 -13.40
C ALA A 161 -7.77 6.22 -12.54
N ASP A 162 -6.57 6.22 -11.95
CA ASP A 162 -6.14 5.19 -11.00
C ASP A 162 -6.88 5.32 -9.67
N VAL A 163 -7.17 6.54 -9.19
CA VAL A 163 -8.03 6.80 -8.01
C VAL A 163 -9.41 6.21 -8.22
N ALA A 164 -10.08 6.56 -9.33
CA ALA A 164 -11.40 6.03 -9.65
C ALA A 164 -11.41 4.50 -9.78
N GLY A 165 -10.36 3.93 -10.37
CA GLY A 165 -10.18 2.49 -10.50
C GLY A 165 -10.01 1.81 -9.15
N PHE A 166 -9.20 2.38 -8.25
CA PHE A 166 -9.04 1.86 -6.90
C PHE A 166 -10.34 1.96 -6.08
N ASP A 167 -11.08 3.07 -6.20
CA ASP A 167 -12.38 3.23 -5.54
C ASP A 167 -13.39 2.19 -6.01
N ALA A 168 -13.43 1.89 -7.30
CA ALA A 168 -14.27 0.82 -7.83
C ALA A 168 -13.86 -0.55 -7.27
N TYR A 169 -12.55 -0.84 -7.24
CA TYR A 169 -12.01 -2.07 -6.67
C TYR A 169 -12.34 -2.22 -5.18
N ILE A 170 -12.08 -1.20 -4.35
CA ILE A 170 -12.31 -1.29 -2.89
C ILE A 170 -13.79 -1.43 -2.55
N LYS A 171 -14.68 -0.83 -3.36
CA LYS A 171 -16.13 -1.01 -3.22
C LYS A 171 -16.52 -2.48 -3.47
N ALA A 172 -16.01 -3.09 -4.53
CA ALA A 172 -16.25 -4.50 -4.84
C ALA A 172 -15.60 -5.43 -3.78
N TYR A 173 -14.40 -5.11 -3.33
CA TYR A 173 -13.69 -5.81 -2.27
C TYR A 173 -14.50 -5.86 -0.96
N LYS A 174 -15.00 -4.71 -0.49
CA LYS A 174 -15.85 -4.62 0.71
C LYS A 174 -17.15 -5.40 0.54
N ALA A 175 -17.79 -5.32 -0.61
CA ALA A 175 -19.05 -6.02 -0.90
C ALA A 175 -18.89 -7.56 -0.89
N ALA A 176 -17.77 -8.07 -1.38
CA ALA A 176 -17.50 -9.51 -1.47
C ALA A 176 -16.73 -10.08 -0.25
N LEU A 177 -16.47 -9.29 0.79
CA LEU A 177 -15.74 -9.72 1.99
C LEU A 177 -16.39 -10.90 2.73
N ALA A 178 -17.71 -11.04 2.60
CA ALA A 178 -18.44 -12.19 3.15
C ALA A 178 -17.94 -13.53 2.57
N THR A 179 -17.43 -13.54 1.33
CA THR A 179 -16.85 -14.74 0.70
C THR A 179 -15.60 -15.22 1.45
N GLU A 180 -14.72 -14.30 1.86
CA GLU A 180 -13.54 -14.61 2.66
C GLU A 180 -13.92 -15.17 4.04
N LYS A 181 -14.88 -14.53 4.71
CA LYS A 181 -15.39 -14.99 6.00
C LYS A 181 -16.04 -16.37 5.92
N GLU A 182 -16.77 -16.65 4.85
CA GLU A 182 -17.38 -17.95 4.63
C GLU A 182 -16.33 -19.02 4.29
N ALA A 183 -15.31 -18.68 3.52
CA ALA A 183 -14.20 -19.60 3.28
C ALA A 183 -13.47 -19.95 4.57
N ALA A 184 -13.20 -18.99 5.45
CA ALA A 184 -12.61 -19.25 6.76
C ALA A 184 -13.48 -20.16 7.62
N ARG A 185 -14.80 -20.02 7.55
CA ARG A 185 -15.77 -20.85 8.28
C ARG A 185 -15.84 -22.29 7.75
N THR A 186 -15.75 -22.48 6.44
CA THR A 186 -16.01 -23.78 5.76
C THR A 186 -14.74 -24.56 5.44
N MET A 187 -13.59 -23.91 5.46
CA MET A 187 -12.26 -24.53 5.22
C MET A 187 -11.42 -24.46 6.50
N PRO A 188 -11.70 -25.27 7.51
CA PRO A 188 -10.92 -25.26 8.76
C PRO A 188 -9.46 -25.62 8.49
N LEU A 189 -8.54 -25.08 9.32
CA LEU A 189 -7.11 -25.41 9.28
C LEU A 189 -6.88 -26.81 9.87
#